data_802823f9c2737da2e8887d39e2c2a7d1
#
_entry.id   802823f9c2737da2e8887d39e2c2a7d1
#
_cell.length_a   1.000
_cell.length_b   1.000
_cell.length_c   1.000
_cell.angle_alpha   90.00
_cell.angle_beta   90.00
_cell.angle_gamma   90.00
#
_symmetry.space_group_name_H-M   'P 1'
#
loop_
_entity.id
_entity.type
_entity.pdbx_description
1 polymer ?
#
loop_
_entity_poly.entity_id
_entity_poly.type
_entity_poly.pdbx_seq_one_letter_code
_entity_poly.pdbx_strand_id
1 'polypeptide(L)'
;MNPKFWLPTMFLMSRIGVLNANNQCRVTESSIGGMYLKGHVFKMYRDQLPEECYFRCEEEVTCQSYNVVIGQKICELNNRTKEERLEDFMPDQRRFYMKRSRNRVPLGSIKGLPAKTCGEIEASEGNQMADGKYWIYSEENSEVIEAYCKESWQKINGKKAICFGAKDNQYGSFNMTKSGRMKTMKLIYRSGSVRCNDKTISSYWGCTNAVFGENLMTIITDANKKAILPPAEDLKGHSGLKEHFYSLPGYHHNSTELVFRNLVNPLSVSSNQEMQIWYGQDWIDSGEEDNSGKTCVDVYAWYE
;
A
#
# COMPACT_ATOMS: atom_id res chain seq x y z
N MET A 1 -68.84 42.50 -36.67
CA MET A 1 -68.45 42.30 -35.25
C MET A 1 -67.76 40.94 -35.12
N ASN A 2 -66.48 40.93 -35.05
CA ASN A 2 -65.66 39.70 -34.97
C ASN A 2 -65.14 39.54 -33.53
N PRO A 3 -65.37 38.42 -32.88
CA PRO A 3 -64.69 38.12 -31.56
C PRO A 3 -63.33 37.54 -31.81
N LYS A 4 -62.31 38.17 -31.25
CA LYS A 4 -60.90 37.70 -31.21
C LYS A 4 -60.84 36.55 -30.21
N PHE A 5 -60.43 35.39 -30.69
CA PHE A 5 -60.01 34.26 -29.83
C PHE A 5 -58.56 34.52 -29.33
N TRP A 6 -58.40 34.57 -28.03
CA TRP A 6 -57.12 34.55 -27.37
C TRP A 6 -56.78 33.06 -27.03
N LEU A 7 -55.70 32.56 -27.64
CA LEU A 7 -55.09 31.28 -27.23
C LEU A 7 -54.03 31.58 -26.13
N PRO A 8 -54.07 30.88 -25.00
CA PRO A 8 -53.01 30.99 -24.03
C PRO A 8 -51.82 30.13 -24.47
N THR A 9 -50.69 30.78 -24.70
CA THR A 9 -49.37 30.12 -24.89
C THR A 9 -48.97 29.42 -23.61
N MET A 10 -49.05 28.09 -23.62
CA MET A 10 -48.48 27.23 -22.60
C MET A 10 -46.96 27.27 -22.71
N PHE A 11 -46.31 27.97 -21.79
CA PHE A 11 -44.87 27.86 -21.59
C PHE A 11 -44.57 26.48 -20.99
N LEU A 12 -44.08 25.54 -21.80
CA LEU A 12 -43.42 24.33 -21.32
C LEU A 12 -42.07 24.73 -20.75
N MET A 13 -41.97 24.89 -19.42
CA MET A 13 -40.70 24.92 -18.73
C MET A 13 -40.10 23.50 -18.76
N SER A 14 -39.23 23.25 -19.70
CA SER A 14 -38.33 22.11 -19.66
C SER A 14 -37.39 22.27 -18.46
N ARG A 15 -37.64 21.50 -17.39
CA ARG A 15 -36.67 21.36 -16.31
C ARG A 15 -35.47 20.63 -16.90
N ILE A 16 -34.44 21.39 -17.24
CA ILE A 16 -33.12 20.85 -17.47
C ILE A 16 -32.61 20.38 -16.09
N GLY A 17 -32.77 19.08 -15.84
CA GLY A 17 -32.10 18.45 -14.70
C GLY A 17 -30.59 18.58 -14.88
N VAL A 18 -29.96 19.41 -14.04
CA VAL A 18 -28.52 19.42 -13.90
C VAL A 18 -28.14 18.05 -13.36
N LEU A 19 -27.67 17.16 -14.23
CA LEU A 19 -26.99 15.95 -13.82
C LEU A 19 -25.69 16.39 -13.14
N ASN A 20 -25.70 16.39 -11.81
CA ASN A 20 -24.46 16.45 -11.04
C ASN A 20 -23.66 15.18 -11.39
N ALA A 21 -22.78 15.32 -12.37
CA ALA A 21 -21.71 14.37 -12.58
C ALA A 21 -20.76 14.54 -11.38
N ASN A 22 -21.01 13.78 -10.31
CA ASN A 22 -20.00 13.55 -9.29
C ASN A 22 -18.81 12.98 -10.04
N ASN A 23 -17.78 13.80 -10.23
CA ASN A 23 -16.45 13.40 -10.62
C ASN A 23 -15.90 12.49 -9.51
N GLN A 24 -16.37 11.26 -9.43
CA GLN A 24 -15.62 10.19 -8.83
C GLN A 24 -14.43 9.96 -9.75
N CYS A 25 -13.28 10.53 -9.41
CA CYS A 25 -12.01 10.10 -9.97
C CYS A 25 -11.99 8.58 -9.84
N ARG A 26 -11.98 7.89 -10.98
CA ARG A 26 -11.82 6.43 -11.00
C ARG A 26 -10.54 6.13 -10.25
N VAL A 27 -10.62 5.30 -9.22
CA VAL A 27 -9.44 4.73 -8.59
C VAL A 27 -8.64 4.10 -9.71
N THR A 28 -7.45 4.66 -9.98
CA THR A 28 -6.58 4.18 -11.05
C THR A 28 -5.99 2.87 -10.56
N GLU A 29 -6.33 1.77 -11.18
CA GLU A 29 -5.64 0.50 -10.94
C GLU A 29 -4.25 0.60 -11.57
N SER A 30 -3.21 0.43 -10.77
CA SER A 30 -1.83 0.43 -11.25
C SER A 30 -1.29 -0.99 -11.33
N SER A 31 -0.74 -1.34 -12.50
CA SER A 31 0.00 -2.57 -12.68
C SER A 31 1.41 -2.44 -12.12
N ILE A 32 1.94 -3.53 -11.57
CA ILE A 32 3.34 -3.62 -11.15
C ILE A 32 4.07 -4.49 -12.18
N GLY A 33 4.79 -3.82 -13.09
CA GLY A 33 5.57 -4.48 -14.13
C GLY A 33 6.79 -5.20 -13.57
N GLY A 34 7.18 -6.33 -14.20
CA GLY A 34 8.36 -7.09 -13.79
C GLY A 34 8.19 -7.87 -12.48
N MET A 35 6.96 -7.99 -11.97
CA MET A 35 6.64 -8.69 -10.72
C MET A 35 5.43 -9.60 -10.88
N TYR A 36 5.35 -10.65 -10.06
CA TYR A 36 4.20 -11.54 -9.99
C TYR A 36 4.04 -12.18 -8.61
N LEU A 37 2.84 -12.58 -8.27
CA LEU A 37 2.55 -13.32 -7.04
C LEU A 37 2.67 -14.83 -7.33
N LYS A 38 3.66 -15.49 -6.72
CA LYS A 38 4.01 -16.89 -6.92
C LYS A 38 3.21 -17.78 -5.94
N GLY A 39 2.74 -18.95 -6.44
CA GLY A 39 2.17 -20.00 -5.57
C GLY A 39 0.71 -19.80 -5.16
N HIS A 40 0.06 -18.72 -5.60
CA HIS A 40 -1.32 -18.39 -5.23
C HIS A 40 -2.30 -18.46 -6.41
N VAL A 41 -1.85 -18.98 -7.55
CA VAL A 41 -2.68 -19.16 -8.74
C VAL A 41 -3.67 -20.31 -8.48
N PHE A 42 -4.95 -20.01 -8.51
CA PHE A 42 -6.02 -21.03 -8.39
C PHE A 42 -6.70 -21.32 -9.73
N LYS A 43 -6.59 -20.41 -10.71
CA LYS A 43 -7.16 -20.57 -12.03
C LYS A 43 -6.31 -19.87 -13.10
N MET A 44 -6.22 -20.46 -14.28
CA MET A 44 -5.44 -19.94 -15.39
C MET A 44 -6.29 -19.94 -16.66
N TYR A 45 -6.22 -18.83 -17.41
CA TYR A 45 -6.82 -18.73 -18.74
C TYR A 45 -5.73 -18.50 -19.78
N ARG A 46 -5.89 -19.13 -20.96
CA ARG A 46 -5.01 -18.98 -22.12
C ARG A 46 -5.70 -18.21 -23.22
N ASP A 47 -4.92 -17.66 -24.16
CA ASP A 47 -5.38 -16.87 -25.32
C ASP A 47 -6.20 -15.63 -24.93
N GLN A 48 -5.91 -15.05 -23.74
CA GLN A 48 -6.54 -13.84 -23.23
C GLN A 48 -5.66 -12.62 -23.49
N LEU A 49 -6.30 -11.50 -23.86
CA LEU A 49 -5.64 -10.20 -23.85
C LEU A 49 -5.47 -9.71 -22.40
N PRO A 50 -4.49 -8.83 -22.09
CA PRO A 50 -4.27 -8.32 -20.75
C PRO A 50 -5.52 -7.70 -20.09
N GLU A 51 -6.33 -6.98 -20.85
CA GLU A 51 -7.58 -6.36 -20.41
C GLU A 51 -8.68 -7.38 -20.07
N GLU A 52 -8.65 -8.56 -20.70
CA GLU A 52 -9.61 -9.63 -20.42
C GLU A 52 -9.34 -10.29 -19.08
N CYS A 53 -8.09 -10.25 -18.58
CA CYS A 53 -7.72 -10.78 -17.28
C CYS A 53 -8.49 -10.09 -16.14
N TYR A 54 -8.72 -8.79 -16.27
CA TYR A 54 -9.54 -8.04 -15.34
C TYR A 54 -10.95 -8.63 -15.23
N PHE A 55 -11.63 -8.81 -16.36
CA PHE A 55 -12.99 -9.36 -16.38
C PHE A 55 -13.03 -10.80 -15.87
N ARG A 56 -12.04 -11.62 -16.22
CA ARG A 56 -11.93 -12.99 -15.68
C ARG A 56 -11.77 -13.01 -14.16
N CYS A 57 -11.02 -12.06 -13.60
CA CYS A 57 -10.90 -11.93 -12.15
C CYS A 57 -12.20 -11.42 -11.52
N GLU A 58 -12.95 -10.54 -12.18
CA GLU A 58 -14.26 -10.08 -11.66
C GLU A 58 -15.32 -11.20 -11.65
N GLU A 59 -15.30 -12.11 -12.62
CA GLU A 59 -16.20 -13.27 -12.67
C GLU A 59 -15.95 -14.29 -11.55
N GLU A 60 -14.71 -14.33 -11.01
CA GLU A 60 -14.32 -15.30 -9.98
C GLU A 60 -14.41 -14.68 -8.59
N VAL A 61 -15.33 -15.17 -7.76
CA VAL A 61 -15.61 -14.64 -6.40
C VAL A 61 -14.35 -14.64 -5.52
N THR A 62 -13.50 -15.65 -5.66
CA THR A 62 -12.28 -15.81 -4.86
C THR A 62 -11.05 -15.11 -5.44
N CYS A 63 -11.18 -14.46 -6.62
CA CYS A 63 -10.06 -13.74 -7.21
C CYS A 63 -9.74 -12.49 -6.43
N GLN A 64 -8.49 -12.37 -5.95
CA GLN A 64 -7.97 -11.26 -5.19
C GLN A 64 -7.01 -10.38 -6.00
N SER A 65 -6.27 -11.02 -6.89
CA SER A 65 -5.32 -10.39 -7.80
C SER A 65 -5.08 -11.28 -9.01
N TYR A 66 -4.32 -10.80 -9.98
CA TYR A 66 -3.92 -11.61 -11.12
C TYR A 66 -2.55 -11.22 -11.65
N ASN A 67 -1.86 -12.21 -12.25
CA ASN A 67 -0.65 -12.00 -13.02
C ASN A 67 -0.97 -12.14 -14.50
N VAL A 68 -0.36 -11.31 -15.34
CA VAL A 68 -0.41 -11.45 -16.80
C VAL A 68 0.97 -11.80 -17.31
N VAL A 69 1.06 -12.88 -18.12
CA VAL A 69 2.31 -13.28 -18.75
C VAL A 69 2.42 -12.60 -20.11
N ILE A 70 3.35 -11.65 -20.22
CA ILE A 70 3.55 -10.82 -21.41
C ILE A 70 3.95 -11.70 -22.59
N GLY A 71 3.30 -11.51 -23.75
CA GLY A 71 3.60 -12.23 -24.98
C GLY A 71 3.07 -13.66 -25.05
N GLN A 72 2.53 -14.24 -23.98
CA GLN A 72 1.95 -15.58 -23.96
C GLN A 72 0.42 -15.60 -23.87
N LYS A 73 -0.22 -14.43 -23.72
CA LYS A 73 -1.68 -14.31 -23.56
C LYS A 73 -2.23 -15.20 -22.43
N ILE A 74 -1.55 -15.22 -21.30
CA ILE A 74 -1.95 -16.01 -20.13
C ILE A 74 -2.34 -15.10 -18.99
N CYS A 75 -3.52 -15.36 -18.41
CA CYS A 75 -3.99 -14.80 -17.15
C CYS A 75 -3.85 -15.84 -16.04
N GLU A 76 -3.19 -15.51 -14.96
CA GLU A 76 -3.09 -16.32 -13.76
C GLU A 76 -3.86 -15.64 -12.63
N LEU A 77 -5.03 -16.16 -12.26
CA LEU A 77 -5.86 -15.60 -11.20
C LEU A 77 -5.40 -16.09 -9.83
N ASN A 78 -5.14 -15.17 -8.93
CA ASN A 78 -4.65 -15.46 -7.58
C ASN A 78 -5.78 -15.30 -6.54
N ASN A 79 -5.79 -16.16 -5.53
CA ASN A 79 -6.68 -16.06 -4.37
C ASN A 79 -6.05 -15.29 -3.19
N ARG A 80 -4.97 -14.58 -3.46
CA ARG A 80 -4.23 -13.72 -2.51
C ARG A 80 -3.81 -12.42 -3.20
N THR A 81 -3.39 -11.44 -2.38
CA THR A 81 -2.73 -10.22 -2.86
C THR A 81 -1.29 -10.16 -2.37
N LYS A 82 -0.50 -9.23 -2.92
CA LYS A 82 0.90 -9.05 -2.51
C LYS A 82 1.03 -8.57 -1.06
N GLU A 83 0.03 -7.89 -0.54
CA GLU A 83 0.05 -7.29 0.79
C GLU A 83 0.11 -8.36 1.89
N GLU A 84 -0.66 -9.45 1.74
CA GLU A 84 -0.64 -10.55 2.68
C GLU A 84 0.43 -11.61 2.39
N ARG A 85 1.06 -11.55 1.18
CA ARG A 85 2.05 -12.54 0.71
C ARG A 85 3.27 -11.85 0.09
N LEU A 86 3.86 -10.94 0.82
CA LEU A 86 5.00 -10.17 0.33
C LEU A 86 6.22 -11.05 0.05
N GLU A 87 6.40 -12.12 0.83
CA GLU A 87 7.45 -13.14 0.64
C GLU A 87 7.33 -13.92 -0.68
N ASP A 88 6.12 -14.02 -1.21
CA ASP A 88 5.83 -14.72 -2.46
C ASP A 88 5.76 -13.76 -3.67
N PHE A 89 5.93 -12.47 -3.45
CA PHE A 89 5.93 -11.46 -4.49
C PHE A 89 7.31 -11.36 -5.15
N MET A 90 7.46 -12.01 -6.32
CA MET A 90 8.74 -12.32 -6.94
C MET A 90 8.96 -11.55 -8.25
N PRO A 91 10.22 -11.23 -8.60
CA PRO A 91 10.53 -10.60 -9.89
C PRO A 91 10.43 -11.60 -11.05
N ASP A 92 9.77 -11.19 -12.14
CA ASP A 92 9.82 -11.83 -13.47
C ASP A 92 9.49 -10.76 -14.53
N GLN A 93 10.47 -10.35 -15.32
CA GLN A 93 10.35 -9.31 -16.35
C GLN A 93 9.30 -9.62 -17.44
N ARG A 94 8.86 -10.86 -17.55
CA ARG A 94 7.82 -11.28 -18.51
C ARG A 94 6.42 -11.22 -17.94
N ARG A 95 6.24 -10.67 -16.74
CA ARG A 95 4.95 -10.62 -16.03
C ARG A 95 4.66 -9.23 -15.52
N PHE A 96 3.40 -8.96 -15.30
CA PHE A 96 2.97 -7.89 -14.43
C PHE A 96 1.84 -8.38 -13.52
N TYR A 97 1.82 -7.80 -12.34
CA TYR A 97 0.84 -8.08 -11.31
C TYR A 97 -0.20 -6.97 -11.26
N MET A 98 -1.47 -7.34 -11.01
CA MET A 98 -2.54 -6.39 -10.70
C MET A 98 -3.39 -6.88 -9.54
N LYS A 99 -3.68 -5.98 -8.60
CA LYS A 99 -4.64 -6.22 -7.51
C LYS A 99 -6.05 -5.93 -8.01
N ARG A 100 -7.03 -6.78 -7.67
CA ARG A 100 -8.44 -6.48 -7.87
C ARG A 100 -8.89 -5.45 -6.84
N SER A 101 -9.25 -4.25 -7.25
CA SER A 101 -9.61 -3.14 -6.35
C SER A 101 -11.12 -2.98 -6.18
N ARG A 102 -11.93 -3.44 -7.14
CA ARG A 102 -13.39 -3.31 -7.10
C ARG A 102 -14.07 -4.64 -6.81
N ASN A 103 -15.15 -4.56 -6.02
CA ASN A 103 -16.01 -5.73 -5.74
C ASN A 103 -15.23 -6.97 -5.28
N ARG A 104 -14.04 -6.74 -4.70
CA ARG A 104 -13.24 -7.81 -4.13
C ARG A 104 -13.90 -8.31 -2.85
N VAL A 105 -14.10 -9.62 -2.75
CA VAL A 105 -14.57 -10.24 -1.51
C VAL A 105 -13.43 -10.19 -0.49
N PRO A 106 -13.65 -9.65 0.73
CA PRO A 106 -12.59 -9.59 1.74
C PRO A 106 -12.09 -10.99 2.12
N LEU A 107 -10.77 -11.10 2.32
CA LEU A 107 -10.15 -12.35 2.73
C LEU A 107 -10.73 -12.85 4.06
N GLY A 108 -11.05 -14.13 4.14
CA GLY A 108 -11.66 -14.74 5.32
C GLY A 108 -13.15 -14.43 5.52
N SER A 109 -13.79 -13.60 4.70
CA SER A 109 -15.21 -13.27 4.84
C SER A 109 -16.15 -14.39 4.39
N ILE A 110 -15.68 -15.30 3.54
CA ILE A 110 -16.43 -16.48 3.08
C ILE A 110 -15.60 -17.75 3.25
N LYS A 111 -16.28 -18.89 3.47
CA LYS A 111 -15.63 -20.19 3.66
C LYS A 111 -14.77 -20.64 2.47
N GLY A 112 -15.15 -20.23 1.24
CA GLY A 112 -14.41 -20.55 0.01
C GLY A 112 -13.13 -19.72 -0.18
N LEU A 113 -12.90 -18.72 0.66
CA LEU A 113 -11.70 -17.86 0.62
C LEU A 113 -11.14 -17.70 2.07
N PRO A 114 -10.72 -18.78 2.72
CA PRO A 114 -10.21 -18.70 4.08
C PRO A 114 -8.82 -18.06 4.11
N ALA A 115 -8.53 -17.32 5.17
CA ALA A 115 -7.18 -16.87 5.49
C ALA A 115 -6.42 -17.97 6.26
N LYS A 116 -5.10 -17.86 6.34
CA LYS A 116 -4.29 -18.72 7.23
C LYS A 116 -4.24 -18.17 8.66
N THR A 117 -4.26 -16.84 8.80
CA THR A 117 -4.19 -16.17 10.11
C THR A 117 -5.01 -14.88 10.09
N CYS A 118 -5.36 -14.36 11.27
CA CYS A 118 -5.95 -13.02 11.40
C CYS A 118 -5.03 -11.93 10.82
N GLY A 119 -3.72 -12.07 10.99
CA GLY A 119 -2.74 -11.13 10.42
C GLY A 119 -2.72 -11.13 8.90
N GLU A 120 -3.03 -12.26 8.25
CA GLU A 120 -3.19 -12.32 6.80
C GLU A 120 -4.41 -11.52 6.32
N ILE A 121 -5.53 -11.60 7.05
CA ILE A 121 -6.73 -10.80 6.76
C ILE A 121 -6.41 -9.32 6.90
N GLU A 122 -5.74 -8.95 7.96
CA GLU A 122 -5.39 -7.57 8.24
C GLU A 122 -4.42 -6.99 7.22
N ALA A 123 -3.43 -7.77 6.76
CA ALA A 123 -2.53 -7.38 5.69
C ALA A 123 -3.28 -7.19 4.35
N SER A 124 -4.27 -8.05 4.06
CA SER A 124 -5.11 -7.96 2.86
C SER A 124 -6.06 -6.77 2.87
N GLU A 125 -6.78 -6.56 3.98
CA GLU A 125 -7.88 -5.59 4.09
C GLU A 125 -7.43 -4.24 4.66
N GLY A 126 -6.27 -4.20 5.32
CA GLY A 126 -5.74 -2.98 5.92
C GLY A 126 -6.71 -2.40 6.95
N ASN A 127 -6.95 -1.10 6.88
CA ASN A 127 -7.86 -0.39 7.79
C ASN A 127 -9.36 -0.71 7.59
N GLN A 128 -9.70 -1.60 6.64
CA GLN A 128 -11.08 -2.04 6.41
C GLN A 128 -11.41 -3.32 7.17
N MET A 129 -10.42 -3.98 7.76
CA MET A 129 -10.67 -5.10 8.66
C MET A 129 -11.40 -4.61 9.90
N ALA A 130 -12.48 -5.27 10.28
CA ALA A 130 -13.18 -5.04 11.52
C ALA A 130 -12.97 -6.23 12.48
N ASP A 131 -13.06 -5.96 13.78
CA ASP A 131 -13.14 -7.04 14.77
C ASP A 131 -14.35 -7.92 14.48
N GLY A 132 -14.13 -9.24 14.38
CA GLY A 132 -15.23 -10.13 14.02
C GLY A 132 -14.82 -11.57 13.75
N LYS A 133 -15.78 -12.34 13.28
CA LYS A 133 -15.58 -13.73 12.88
C LYS A 133 -15.15 -13.80 11.42
N TYR A 134 -14.12 -14.60 11.17
CA TYR A 134 -13.56 -14.85 9.85
C TYR A 134 -13.30 -16.33 9.65
N TRP A 135 -13.29 -16.77 8.40
CA TRP A 135 -12.92 -18.13 8.02
C TRP A 135 -11.40 -18.26 7.97
N ILE A 136 -10.84 -19.14 8.79
CA ILE A 136 -9.41 -19.43 8.90
C ILE A 136 -9.17 -20.90 8.55
N TYR A 137 -8.14 -21.15 7.75
CA TYR A 137 -7.65 -22.50 7.49
C TYR A 137 -6.74 -22.94 8.64
N SER A 138 -7.18 -23.94 9.41
CA SER A 138 -6.38 -24.56 10.48
C SER A 138 -5.45 -25.60 9.87
N GLU A 139 -4.15 -25.39 9.98
CA GLU A 139 -3.14 -26.36 9.51
C GLU A 139 -3.15 -27.63 10.39
N GLU A 140 -3.48 -27.52 11.68
CA GLU A 140 -3.54 -28.66 12.60
C GLU A 140 -4.59 -29.68 12.19
N ASN A 141 -5.76 -29.23 11.81
CA ASN A 141 -6.90 -30.10 11.50
C ASN A 141 -7.15 -30.21 9.99
N SER A 142 -6.42 -29.46 9.15
CA SER A 142 -6.67 -29.33 7.70
C SER A 142 -8.12 -28.94 7.37
N GLU A 143 -8.73 -28.14 8.23
CA GLU A 143 -10.12 -27.71 8.12
C GLU A 143 -10.25 -26.17 8.08
N VAL A 144 -11.35 -25.70 7.47
CA VAL A 144 -11.72 -24.28 7.51
C VAL A 144 -12.72 -24.07 8.64
N ILE A 145 -12.29 -23.28 9.64
CA ILE A 145 -13.06 -22.97 10.85
C ILE A 145 -13.39 -21.48 10.92
N GLU A 146 -14.45 -21.10 11.66
CA GLU A 146 -14.64 -19.72 12.07
C GLU A 146 -13.76 -19.40 13.30
N ALA A 147 -12.98 -18.32 13.20
CA ALA A 147 -12.20 -17.79 14.30
C ALA A 147 -12.51 -16.30 14.49
N TYR A 148 -12.41 -15.81 15.72
CA TYR A 148 -12.59 -14.41 16.02
C TYR A 148 -11.25 -13.68 15.85
N CYS A 149 -11.21 -12.72 14.92
CA CYS A 149 -10.03 -11.88 14.68
C CYS A 149 -10.26 -10.46 15.18
N LYS A 150 -9.19 -9.88 15.73
CA LYS A 150 -9.12 -8.46 16.13
C LYS A 150 -8.06 -7.75 15.30
N GLU A 151 -8.27 -6.47 15.07
CA GLU A 151 -7.27 -5.62 14.42
C GLU A 151 -5.97 -5.59 15.24
N SER A 152 -4.84 -5.91 14.59
CA SER A 152 -3.51 -5.92 15.23
C SER A 152 -2.71 -4.65 14.92
N TRP A 153 -3.05 -3.94 13.84
CA TRP A 153 -2.44 -2.66 13.51
C TRP A 153 -2.94 -1.56 14.45
N GLN A 154 -2.03 -1.01 15.21
CA GLN A 154 -2.32 0.10 16.09
C GLN A 154 -1.83 1.41 15.49
N LYS A 155 -2.72 2.37 15.30
CA LYS A 155 -2.36 3.74 14.93
C LYS A 155 -1.61 4.41 16.08
N ILE A 156 -0.40 4.91 15.80
CA ILE A 156 0.50 5.48 16.82
C ILE A 156 0.28 6.98 17.00
N ASN A 157 0.10 7.72 15.91
CA ASN A 157 0.12 9.18 15.91
C ASN A 157 -1.26 9.84 16.10
N GLY A 158 -2.28 9.11 16.54
CA GLY A 158 -3.63 9.68 16.79
C GLY A 158 -4.19 10.41 15.55
N LYS A 159 -4.60 11.67 15.71
CA LYS A 159 -5.20 12.48 14.61
C LYS A 159 -4.18 13.32 13.85
N LYS A 160 -3.01 13.63 14.44
CA LYS A 160 -2.00 14.51 13.86
C LYS A 160 -1.01 13.69 13.03
N ALA A 161 -0.86 14.02 11.74
CA ALA A 161 0.15 13.41 10.90
C ALA A 161 1.58 13.72 11.40
N ILE A 162 2.49 12.78 11.23
CA ILE A 162 3.92 12.96 11.47
C ILE A 162 4.56 13.40 10.16
N CYS A 163 5.31 14.50 10.19
CA CYS A 163 5.95 15.03 8.99
C CYS A 163 7.46 14.97 9.15
N PHE A 164 8.15 14.54 8.10
CA PHE A 164 9.62 14.56 8.00
C PHE A 164 10.05 15.28 6.72
N GLY A 165 11.14 16.02 6.80
CA GLY A 165 11.73 16.74 5.67
C GLY A 165 12.86 15.96 5.04
N ALA A 166 13.46 16.56 3.99
CA ALA A 166 14.50 15.90 3.21
C ALA A 166 15.92 16.36 3.58
N LYS A 167 16.08 17.35 4.47
CA LYS A 167 17.38 17.92 4.92
C LYS A 167 17.28 18.67 6.23
N ASP A 168 18.41 19.12 6.76
CA ASP A 168 18.55 19.97 7.94
C ASP A 168 18.05 19.29 9.23
N ASN A 169 18.20 17.97 9.35
CA ASN A 169 17.74 17.14 10.47
C ASN A 169 16.25 17.27 10.74
N GLN A 170 15.41 17.33 9.68
CA GLN A 170 13.98 17.50 9.77
C GLN A 170 13.23 16.16 9.93
N TYR A 171 13.66 15.32 10.83
CA TYR A 171 12.98 14.05 11.11
C TYR A 171 11.58 14.27 11.72
N GLY A 172 10.72 13.28 11.52
CA GLY A 172 9.43 13.19 12.19
C GLY A 172 9.56 12.35 13.46
N SER A 173 9.20 12.90 14.64
CA SER A 173 9.23 12.17 15.91
C SER A 173 7.84 11.71 16.34
N PHE A 174 7.76 10.51 16.91
CA PHE A 174 6.55 9.96 17.52
C PHE A 174 6.90 9.01 18.66
N ASN A 175 5.98 8.86 19.61
CA ASN A 175 6.14 7.97 20.76
C ASN A 175 5.24 6.74 20.61
N MET A 176 5.77 5.57 20.94
CA MET A 176 5.01 4.33 20.98
C MET A 176 3.88 4.42 22.00
N THR A 177 2.68 3.99 21.66
CA THR A 177 1.48 4.15 22.50
C THR A 177 1.34 3.05 23.55
N LYS A 178 1.98 1.90 23.35
CA LYS A 178 2.00 0.80 24.33
C LYS A 178 3.34 0.07 24.32
N SER A 179 3.62 -0.64 25.41
CA SER A 179 4.71 -1.63 25.47
C SER A 179 4.28 -2.94 24.79
N GLY A 180 5.24 -3.65 24.21
CA GLY A 180 4.99 -4.94 23.58
C GLY A 180 6.10 -5.35 22.62
N ARG A 181 5.86 -6.45 21.91
CA ARG A 181 6.77 -6.95 20.87
C ARG A 181 6.26 -6.49 19.51
N MET A 182 6.91 -5.47 18.97
CA MET A 182 6.59 -4.91 17.65
C MET A 182 7.18 -5.79 16.57
N LYS A 183 6.34 -6.24 15.65
CA LYS A 183 6.72 -7.11 14.53
C LYS A 183 7.11 -6.30 13.29
N THR A 184 6.38 -5.23 13.01
CA THR A 184 6.67 -4.30 11.90
C THR A 184 5.88 -3.01 12.06
N MET A 185 6.10 -2.08 11.12
CA MET A 185 5.34 -0.83 11.01
C MET A 185 4.87 -0.61 9.58
N LYS A 186 3.83 0.21 9.42
CA LYS A 186 3.43 0.79 8.14
C LYS A 186 3.26 2.29 8.23
N LEU A 187 3.56 2.97 7.15
CA LEU A 187 3.35 4.39 6.96
C LEU A 187 2.28 4.59 5.88
N ILE A 188 1.26 5.38 6.16
CA ILE A 188 0.23 5.74 5.19
C ILE A 188 0.44 7.21 4.82
N TYR A 189 0.61 7.47 3.53
CA TYR A 189 0.76 8.83 3.01
C TYR A 189 -0.47 9.69 3.29
N ARG A 190 -0.24 10.93 3.73
CA ARG A 190 -1.27 11.93 4.00
C ARG A 190 -1.15 13.14 3.10
N SER A 191 0.03 13.72 3.03
CA SER A 191 0.25 14.94 2.24
C SER A 191 1.73 15.27 2.08
N GLY A 192 2.03 16.19 1.17
CA GLY A 192 3.36 16.71 0.94
C GLY A 192 4.20 15.83 0.01
N SER A 193 5.45 16.17 -0.15
CA SER A 193 6.41 15.40 -0.95
C SER A 193 7.83 15.88 -0.69
N VAL A 194 8.80 15.03 -0.98
CA VAL A 194 10.24 15.30 -0.88
C VAL A 194 10.91 15.26 -2.24
N ARG A 195 12.05 15.89 -2.36
CA ARG A 195 12.95 15.83 -3.52
C ARG A 195 14.37 15.58 -3.04
N CYS A 196 15.09 14.72 -3.74
CA CYS A 196 16.49 14.41 -3.48
C CYS A 196 17.49 15.29 -4.23
N ASN A 197 17.04 16.21 -5.04
CA ASN A 197 17.77 17.35 -5.60
C ASN A 197 16.81 18.27 -6.36
N ASP A 198 17.29 19.40 -6.83
CA ASP A 198 16.53 20.44 -7.54
C ASP A 198 16.01 20.01 -8.93
N LYS A 199 16.63 18.99 -9.55
CA LYS A 199 16.33 18.46 -10.89
C LYS A 199 15.37 17.28 -10.90
N THR A 200 15.02 16.70 -9.73
CA THR A 200 14.17 15.53 -9.62
C THR A 200 12.69 15.89 -9.48
N ILE A 201 11.82 14.93 -9.83
CA ILE A 201 10.40 15.02 -9.58
C ILE A 201 10.17 14.72 -8.10
N SER A 202 9.18 15.37 -7.49
CA SER A 202 8.77 15.11 -6.11
C SER A 202 8.24 13.67 -5.93
N SER A 203 8.53 13.08 -4.81
CA SER A 203 8.06 11.75 -4.43
C SER A 203 7.61 11.72 -2.96
N TYR A 204 6.95 10.64 -2.54
CA TYR A 204 6.52 10.52 -1.14
C TYR A 204 7.60 9.90 -0.25
N TRP A 205 8.39 8.94 -0.79
CA TRP A 205 9.21 8.04 0.01
C TRP A 205 10.67 7.92 -0.41
N GLY A 206 11.03 8.41 -1.56
CA GLY A 206 12.35 8.14 -2.13
C GLY A 206 12.87 9.25 -3.04
N CYS A 207 13.72 8.86 -3.97
CA CYS A 207 14.36 9.75 -4.92
C CYS A 207 14.04 9.30 -6.35
N THR A 208 13.63 10.20 -7.21
CA THR A 208 13.33 9.92 -8.62
C THR A 208 14.54 10.09 -9.55
N ASN A 209 15.74 10.25 -8.99
CA ASN A 209 16.98 10.28 -9.76
C ASN A 209 17.25 8.89 -10.34
N ALA A 210 17.71 8.81 -11.59
CA ALA A 210 18.05 7.57 -12.29
C ALA A 210 19.06 6.68 -11.54
N VAL A 211 19.94 7.29 -10.71
CA VAL A 211 20.90 6.56 -9.86
C VAL A 211 20.19 5.67 -8.83
N PHE A 212 19.09 6.14 -8.28
CA PHE A 212 18.36 5.42 -7.22
C PHE A 212 17.18 4.60 -7.77
N GLY A 213 16.71 4.88 -9.00
CA GLY A 213 15.60 4.15 -9.63
C GLY A 213 14.34 4.17 -8.78
N GLU A 214 13.78 2.98 -8.52
CA GLU A 214 12.57 2.80 -7.69
C GLU A 214 12.87 2.65 -6.18
N ASN A 215 14.10 2.96 -5.75
CA ASN A 215 14.49 2.79 -4.35
C ASN A 215 13.82 3.83 -3.44
N LEU A 216 13.65 3.40 -2.19
CA LEU A 216 13.03 4.17 -1.11
C LEU A 216 14.11 4.73 -0.19
N MET A 217 13.83 5.89 0.42
CA MET A 217 14.75 6.57 1.35
C MET A 217 14.09 6.90 2.70
N THR A 218 12.89 6.39 2.97
CA THR A 218 12.20 6.64 4.24
C THR A 218 12.58 5.57 5.25
N ILE A 219 13.25 5.97 6.33
CA ILE A 219 13.85 5.08 7.35
C ILE A 219 13.23 5.39 8.71
N ILE A 220 12.86 4.35 9.46
CA ILE A 220 12.43 4.46 10.86
C ILE A 220 13.60 4.06 11.76
N THR A 221 13.90 4.92 12.74
CA THR A 221 14.99 4.72 13.70
C THR A 221 14.49 4.79 15.14
N ASP A 222 15.32 4.38 16.08
CA ASP A 222 15.19 4.80 17.49
C ASP A 222 15.64 6.25 17.70
N ALA A 223 15.55 6.74 18.93
CA ALA A 223 15.99 8.09 19.31
C ALA A 223 17.50 8.34 19.13
N ASN A 224 18.30 7.29 18.99
CA ASN A 224 19.76 7.36 18.78
C ASN A 224 20.14 7.27 17.30
N LYS A 225 19.21 7.49 16.38
CA LYS A 225 19.40 7.34 14.93
C LYS A 225 19.79 5.91 14.47
N LYS A 226 19.58 4.88 15.29
CA LYS A 226 19.79 3.48 14.87
C LYS A 226 18.62 3.02 14.02
N ALA A 227 18.89 2.57 12.79
CA ALA A 227 17.88 2.05 11.89
C ALA A 227 17.16 0.83 12.49
N ILE A 228 15.83 0.84 12.43
CA ILE A 228 14.95 -0.24 12.86
C ILE A 228 14.22 -0.81 11.64
N LEU A 229 13.66 0.05 10.79
CA LEU A 229 12.94 -0.34 9.58
C LEU A 229 13.31 0.58 8.40
N PRO A 230 13.74 0.01 7.28
CA PRO A 230 14.06 -1.41 7.16
C PRO A 230 15.19 -1.81 8.09
N PRO A 231 15.44 -3.12 8.33
CA PRO A 231 16.63 -3.59 9.00
C PRO A 231 17.92 -3.08 8.32
N ALA A 232 18.98 -2.84 9.10
CA ALA A 232 20.21 -2.24 8.59
C ALA A 232 20.84 -3.05 7.43
N GLU A 233 20.68 -4.37 7.43
CA GLU A 233 21.13 -5.27 6.36
C GLU A 233 20.42 -5.09 5.02
N ASP A 234 19.24 -4.48 5.00
CA ASP A 234 18.50 -4.17 3.76
C ASP A 234 18.91 -2.82 3.16
N LEU A 235 19.62 -1.99 3.91
CA LEU A 235 20.07 -0.69 3.45
C LEU A 235 21.25 -0.80 2.49
N LYS A 236 21.29 0.09 1.50
CA LYS A 236 22.29 0.18 0.43
C LYS A 236 22.94 1.55 0.43
N GLY A 237 24.22 1.61 0.10
CA GLY A 237 24.98 2.83 -0.13
C GLY A 237 25.26 3.07 -1.62
N HIS A 238 25.68 4.28 -1.95
CA HIS A 238 26.08 4.67 -3.31
C HIS A 238 27.27 5.64 -3.28
N SER A 239 28.24 5.42 -4.18
CA SER A 239 29.36 6.34 -4.42
C SER A 239 30.15 6.74 -3.15
N GLY A 240 30.38 5.80 -2.24
CA GLY A 240 31.13 6.05 -1.00
C GLY A 240 30.31 6.68 0.13
N LEU A 241 29.04 6.96 -0.10
CA LEU A 241 28.11 7.33 0.97
C LEU A 241 27.71 6.10 1.78
N LYS A 242 27.36 6.33 3.05
CA LYS A 242 26.79 5.29 3.92
C LYS A 242 25.49 4.75 3.33
N GLU A 243 25.05 3.61 3.81
CA GLU A 243 23.78 3.01 3.45
C GLU A 243 22.62 3.92 3.86
N HIS A 244 21.77 4.32 2.90
CA HIS A 244 20.70 5.31 3.15
C HIS A 244 19.46 5.11 2.28
N PHE A 245 19.42 4.06 1.45
CA PHE A 245 18.28 3.71 0.62
C PHE A 245 18.09 2.19 0.55
N TYR A 246 16.92 1.75 0.10
CA TYR A 246 16.57 0.33 0.03
C TYR A 246 15.53 0.07 -1.05
N SER A 247 15.33 -1.21 -1.38
CA SER A 247 14.23 -1.68 -2.23
C SER A 247 13.23 -2.44 -1.38
N LEU A 248 11.94 -2.18 -1.59
CA LEU A 248 10.86 -2.92 -0.96
C LEU A 248 9.95 -3.48 -2.06
N PRO A 249 9.94 -4.80 -2.31
CA PRO A 249 9.17 -5.39 -3.38
C PRO A 249 7.70 -4.97 -3.36
N GLY A 250 7.17 -4.53 -4.50
CA GLY A 250 5.79 -4.07 -4.61
C GLY A 250 5.53 -2.63 -4.15
N TYR A 251 6.56 -1.91 -3.71
CA TYR A 251 6.48 -0.50 -3.35
C TYR A 251 7.48 0.33 -4.17
N HIS A 252 7.10 1.55 -4.44
CA HIS A 252 7.92 2.53 -5.15
C HIS A 252 7.78 3.92 -4.48
N HIS A 253 8.55 4.86 -4.93
CA HIS A 253 8.67 6.20 -4.33
C HIS A 253 7.35 6.99 -4.22
N ASN A 254 6.27 6.61 -4.94
CA ASN A 254 4.94 7.23 -4.88
C ASN A 254 3.82 6.28 -4.46
N SER A 255 4.12 5.14 -3.84
CA SER A 255 3.11 4.27 -3.24
C SER A 255 2.29 5.03 -2.19
N THR A 256 0.99 4.75 -2.07
CA THR A 256 0.12 5.41 -1.08
C THR A 256 0.40 4.97 0.36
N GLU A 257 1.11 3.86 0.53
CA GLU A 257 1.57 3.34 1.81
C GLU A 257 2.91 2.63 1.64
N LEU A 258 3.64 2.47 2.74
CA LEU A 258 4.77 1.56 2.89
C LEU A 258 4.50 0.61 4.03
N VAL A 259 4.46 -0.69 3.76
CA VAL A 259 4.43 -1.74 4.79
C VAL A 259 5.80 -2.38 4.83
N PHE A 260 6.53 -2.17 5.91
CA PHE A 260 7.86 -2.75 6.07
C PHE A 260 7.76 -4.26 6.29
N ARG A 261 8.82 -4.98 5.92
CA ARG A 261 8.91 -6.42 6.21
C ARG A 261 8.88 -6.68 7.71
N ASN A 262 8.33 -7.82 8.09
CA ASN A 262 8.39 -8.27 9.48
C ASN A 262 9.84 -8.42 9.93
N LEU A 263 10.14 -7.90 11.10
CA LEU A 263 11.40 -8.16 11.78
C LEU A 263 11.52 -9.68 12.05
N VAL A 264 12.68 -10.25 11.76
CA VAL A 264 12.97 -11.67 12.05
C VAL A 264 12.79 -11.94 13.57
N ASN A 265 13.26 -11.01 14.39
CA ASN A 265 13.05 -11.01 15.82
C ASN A 265 12.25 -9.76 16.19
N PRO A 266 10.98 -9.89 16.61
CA PRO A 266 10.17 -8.74 17.01
C PRO A 266 10.87 -7.87 18.05
N LEU A 267 10.83 -6.56 17.84
CA LEU A 267 11.48 -5.58 18.71
C LEU A 267 10.65 -5.33 19.97
N SER A 268 11.25 -5.53 21.14
CA SER A 268 10.64 -5.09 22.39
C SER A 268 10.64 -3.56 22.46
N VAL A 269 9.45 -2.96 22.56
CA VAL A 269 9.25 -1.52 22.70
C VAL A 269 8.52 -1.21 23.99
N SER A 270 8.79 -0.03 24.55
CA SER A 270 8.11 0.48 25.73
C SER A 270 7.13 1.58 25.36
N SER A 271 6.05 1.72 26.14
CA SER A 271 5.16 2.89 26.03
C SER A 271 5.98 4.17 26.21
N ASN A 272 5.67 5.19 25.42
CA ASN A 272 6.39 6.47 25.32
C ASN A 272 7.84 6.37 24.78
N GLN A 273 8.27 5.23 24.31
CA GLN A 273 9.56 5.13 23.60
C GLN A 273 9.51 5.97 22.33
N GLU A 274 10.47 6.89 22.17
CA GLU A 274 10.59 7.71 20.96
C GLU A 274 11.12 6.90 19.80
N MET A 275 10.50 7.11 18.63
CA MET A 275 10.92 6.64 17.33
C MET A 275 10.93 7.82 16.36
N GLN A 276 11.75 7.73 15.32
CA GLN A 276 11.93 8.82 14.36
C GLN A 276 11.79 8.31 12.92
N ILE A 277 11.25 9.16 12.06
CA ILE A 277 11.19 8.92 10.61
C ILE A 277 12.15 9.90 9.94
N TRP A 278 13.04 9.37 9.14
CA TRP A 278 14.08 10.12 8.44
C TRP A 278 13.97 9.95 6.92
N TYR A 279 14.39 10.97 6.20
CA TYR A 279 14.79 10.83 4.81
C TYR A 279 16.26 10.39 4.75
N GLY A 280 16.61 9.42 3.89
CA GLY A 280 17.90 8.73 3.96
C GLY A 280 19.13 9.63 3.88
N GLN A 281 19.17 10.64 3.00
CA GLN A 281 20.31 11.58 2.90
C GLN A 281 20.38 12.48 4.14
N ASP A 282 19.27 12.98 4.65
CA ASP A 282 19.17 13.72 5.91
C ASP A 282 19.59 12.87 7.12
N TRP A 283 19.26 11.57 7.12
CA TRP A 283 19.65 10.63 8.16
C TRP A 283 21.15 10.43 8.27
N ILE A 284 21.86 10.35 7.12
CA ILE A 284 23.31 10.19 7.08
C ILE A 284 24.06 11.52 7.07
N ASP A 285 23.35 12.66 7.07
CA ASP A 285 23.88 14.02 7.03
C ASP A 285 24.85 14.21 5.84
N SER A 286 24.43 13.78 4.64
CA SER A 286 25.29 13.84 3.46
C SER A 286 24.49 13.80 2.15
N GLY A 287 24.85 14.70 1.22
CA GLY A 287 24.21 14.80 -0.11
C GLY A 287 22.78 15.34 -0.04
N GLU A 288 22.50 16.17 0.97
CA GLU A 288 21.19 16.73 1.23
C GLU A 288 21.05 18.22 0.92
N GLU A 289 22.12 18.88 0.50
CA GLU A 289 22.20 20.35 0.37
C GLU A 289 21.16 20.90 -0.61
N ASP A 290 20.88 20.17 -1.69
CA ASP A 290 19.90 20.50 -2.72
C ASP A 290 18.56 19.76 -2.56
N ASN A 291 18.39 19.01 -1.47
CA ASN A 291 17.13 18.37 -1.12
C ASN A 291 16.07 19.40 -0.70
N SER A 292 14.80 19.03 -0.85
CA SER A 292 13.70 19.93 -0.45
C SER A 292 12.41 19.15 -0.17
N GLY A 293 11.48 19.86 0.47
CA GLY A 293 10.14 19.36 0.71
C GLY A 293 9.99 18.58 2.02
N LYS A 294 8.75 18.15 2.24
CA LYS A 294 8.34 17.46 3.48
C LYS A 294 7.17 16.51 3.18
N THR A 295 7.27 15.28 3.65
CA THR A 295 6.20 14.28 3.57
C THR A 295 5.57 14.09 4.93
N CYS A 296 4.23 13.98 4.96
CA CYS A 296 3.45 13.76 6.18
C CYS A 296 2.70 12.42 6.09
N VAL A 297 2.69 11.66 7.18
CA VAL A 297 2.20 10.28 7.23
C VAL A 297 1.37 9.99 8.46
N ASP A 298 0.53 8.96 8.38
CA ASP A 298 0.04 8.22 9.54
C ASP A 298 0.96 7.01 9.80
N VAL A 299 1.22 6.74 11.07
CA VAL A 299 2.11 5.69 11.54
C VAL A 299 1.31 4.61 12.24
N TYR A 300 1.53 3.37 11.85
CA TYR A 300 0.92 2.19 12.48
C TYR A 300 2.00 1.19 12.88
N ALA A 301 1.83 0.56 14.02
CA ALA A 301 2.67 -0.54 14.47
C ALA A 301 1.86 -1.83 14.61
N TRP A 302 2.44 -2.94 14.23
CA TRP A 302 1.89 -4.27 14.42
C TRP A 302 2.63 -4.99 15.53
N TYR A 303 1.87 -5.44 16.51
CA TYR A 303 2.38 -6.18 17.67
C TYR A 303 2.00 -7.67 17.57
N GLU A 304 2.90 -8.53 18.12
CA GLU A 304 2.56 -9.93 18.38
C GLU A 304 1.47 -10.05 19.44
#